data_9fa3c2927a5cf1ea586f141a04b1f6cd
#
_entry.id   9fa3c2927a5cf1ea586f141a04b1f6cd
#
_cell.length_a   1.000
_cell.length_b   1.000
_cell.length_c   1.000
_cell.angle_alpha   90.00
_cell.angle_beta   90.00
_cell.angle_gamma   90.00
#
_symmetry.space_group_name_H-M   'P 1'
#
loop_
_entity.id
_entity.type
_entity.pdbx_description
1 polymer ?
#
loop_
_entity_poly.entity_id
_entity_poly.type
_entity_poly.pdbx_seq_one_letter_code
_entity_poly.pdbx_strand_id
1 'polypeptide(L)'
;MRTTSRLLLCCVMLFALLPDVLIHASDRKILFDKNWKFHRGIVANAEQPEYNDNNWRVLDLPHDWSVEPLPMQRESITVGPFSRMSPGDVDTGQTMGGEGWYRKSFTLSAGDADKRTVLYFEGAYNQSELWINGKKANFNAYGYTSYRVDITPYLNAPGTPNIIAVKVVNAGRNSRWYAGSGIFRHVWLIKTEKLYLDAWDTFVDASELQKKEAVVKLSTIVHNEGLQSQSGKIGIKI
;
A
#
# COMPACT_ATOMS: atom_id res chain seq x y z
N MET A 1 -5.40 33.08 76.65
CA MET A 1 -5.77 33.38 75.21
C MET A 1 -4.81 32.65 74.31
N ARG A 2 -5.29 31.60 73.65
CA ARG A 2 -4.49 30.82 72.61
C ARG A 2 -5.11 31.07 71.28
N THR A 3 -4.42 31.79 70.41
CA THR A 3 -4.78 32.02 69.00
C THR A 3 -4.27 30.88 68.14
N THR A 4 -5.19 30.08 67.62
CA THR A 4 -4.88 29.04 66.61
C THR A 4 -4.95 29.65 65.23
N SER A 5 -3.77 29.75 64.57
CA SER A 5 -3.66 30.14 63.18
C SER A 5 -3.98 28.92 62.27
N ARG A 6 -5.04 29.03 61.47
CA ARG A 6 -5.37 28.01 60.41
C ARG A 6 -4.63 28.37 59.15
N LEU A 7 -3.66 27.53 58.79
CA LEU A 7 -3.01 27.57 57.47
C LEU A 7 -3.97 26.97 56.42
N LEU A 8 -4.42 27.82 55.48
CA LEU A 8 -5.21 27.38 54.32
C LEU A 8 -4.25 26.95 53.24
N LEU A 9 -4.14 25.63 53.00
CA LEU A 9 -3.31 25.05 51.91
C LEU A 9 -4.13 25.11 50.60
N CYS A 10 -3.82 26.09 49.76
CA CYS A 10 -4.37 26.18 48.40
C CYS A 10 -3.65 25.19 47.48
N CYS A 11 -4.26 24.03 47.18
CA CYS A 11 -3.80 23.16 46.13
C CYS A 11 -4.16 23.75 44.77
N VAL A 12 -3.17 24.36 44.10
CA VAL A 12 -3.28 24.74 42.70
C VAL A 12 -3.06 23.48 41.88
N MET A 13 -4.15 22.89 41.34
CA MET A 13 -4.07 21.86 40.32
C MET A 13 -3.59 22.52 39.02
N LEU A 14 -2.33 22.29 38.69
CA LEU A 14 -1.77 22.63 37.36
C LEU A 14 -2.30 21.62 36.36
N PHE A 15 -3.37 21.96 35.64
CA PHE A 15 -3.79 21.22 34.47
C PHE A 15 -2.72 21.45 33.35
N ALA A 16 -1.84 20.50 33.16
CA ALA A 16 -0.97 20.47 31.99
C ALA A 16 -1.86 20.29 30.77
N LEU A 17 -2.09 21.36 30.02
CA LEU A 17 -2.64 21.31 28.66
C LEU A 17 -1.60 20.60 27.78
N LEU A 18 -1.73 19.28 27.60
CA LEU A 18 -1.04 18.57 26.55
C LEU A 18 -1.60 19.08 25.24
N PRO A 19 -0.78 19.54 24.30
CA PRO A 19 -1.28 19.94 22.99
C PRO A 19 -1.92 18.73 22.31
N ASP A 20 -3.16 18.88 21.86
CA ASP A 20 -3.82 17.92 20.99
C ASP A 20 -2.99 17.82 19.71
N VAL A 21 -2.19 16.77 19.57
CA VAL A 21 -1.48 16.47 18.32
C VAL A 21 -2.53 15.97 17.35
N LEU A 22 -3.06 16.87 16.53
CA LEU A 22 -3.87 16.53 15.36
C LEU A 22 -2.96 15.86 14.33
N ILE A 23 -2.89 14.54 14.35
CA ILE A 23 -2.22 13.77 13.28
C ILE A 23 -3.07 13.92 12.03
N HIS A 24 -2.60 14.71 11.07
CA HIS A 24 -3.26 14.86 9.80
C HIS A 24 -3.16 13.54 9.03
N ALA A 25 -4.28 13.07 8.49
CA ALA A 25 -4.36 11.83 7.71
C ALA A 25 -3.46 11.85 6.45
N SER A 26 -3.02 13.02 5.99
CA SER A 26 -2.11 13.20 4.85
C SER A 26 -0.72 12.60 5.07
N ASP A 27 -0.21 12.61 6.30
CA ASP A 27 1.13 12.11 6.60
C ASP A 27 1.15 10.58 6.80
N ARG A 28 -0.04 10.00 6.98
CA ARG A 28 -0.21 8.57 7.23
C ARG A 28 -0.20 7.73 5.95
N LYS A 29 -0.75 8.24 4.85
CA LYS A 29 -0.89 7.54 3.57
C LYS A 29 -0.19 8.33 2.47
N ILE A 30 0.92 7.81 1.98
CA ILE A 30 1.81 8.46 1.00
C ILE A 30 1.65 7.75 -0.34
N LEU A 31 1.39 8.51 -1.42
CA LEU A 31 1.40 7.96 -2.77
C LEU A 31 2.81 7.50 -3.12
N PHE A 32 2.93 6.23 -3.51
CA PHE A 32 4.23 5.57 -3.65
C PHE A 32 4.55 5.19 -5.10
N ASP A 33 3.92 5.86 -6.06
CA ASP A 33 3.95 5.54 -7.49
C ASP A 33 5.24 5.93 -8.21
N LYS A 34 5.99 6.91 -7.71
CA LYS A 34 7.11 7.52 -8.43
C LYS A 34 8.36 6.64 -8.46
N ASN A 35 9.10 6.73 -9.58
CA ASN A 35 10.46 6.18 -9.71
C ASN A 35 10.58 4.68 -9.43
N TRP A 36 9.71 3.86 -9.99
CA TRP A 36 9.90 2.42 -10.02
C TRP A 36 10.82 2.03 -11.16
N LYS A 37 11.71 1.09 -10.94
CA LYS A 37 12.48 0.43 -11.98
C LYS A 37 11.71 -0.77 -12.48
N PHE A 38 11.61 -0.91 -13.80
CA PHE A 38 10.84 -1.96 -14.46
C PHE A 38 11.67 -2.72 -15.48
N HIS A 39 11.52 -4.03 -15.49
CA HIS A 39 12.04 -4.91 -16.51
C HIS A 39 10.97 -5.93 -16.89
N ARG A 40 10.73 -6.07 -18.19
CA ARG A 40 9.82 -7.09 -18.71
C ARG A 40 10.62 -8.33 -19.10
N GLY A 41 10.22 -9.49 -18.60
CA GLY A 41 10.83 -10.78 -18.86
C GLY A 41 11.22 -11.52 -17.57
N ILE A 42 11.68 -12.76 -17.76
CA ILE A 42 12.15 -13.61 -16.67
C ILE A 42 13.53 -13.14 -16.24
N VAL A 43 13.66 -12.83 -14.96
CA VAL A 43 14.92 -12.40 -14.37
C VAL A 43 15.22 -13.25 -13.12
N ALA A 44 16.37 -13.89 -13.11
CA ALA A 44 16.82 -14.64 -11.95
C ALA A 44 17.35 -13.69 -10.87
N ASN A 45 17.01 -13.98 -9.61
CA ASN A 45 17.47 -13.26 -8.41
C ASN A 45 17.10 -11.78 -8.36
N ALA A 46 16.08 -11.34 -9.12
CA ALA A 46 15.66 -9.95 -9.12
C ALA A 46 15.03 -9.51 -7.76
N GLU A 47 14.68 -10.45 -6.89
CA GLU A 47 14.22 -10.22 -5.54
C GLU A 47 15.34 -9.85 -4.56
N GLN A 48 16.61 -10.17 -4.90
CA GLN A 48 17.75 -9.93 -4.01
C GLN A 48 18.11 -8.44 -3.92
N PRO A 49 18.44 -7.92 -2.73
CA PRO A 49 18.79 -6.51 -2.55
C PRO A 49 19.97 -6.05 -3.41
N GLU A 50 20.98 -6.90 -3.57
CA GLU A 50 22.22 -6.63 -4.30
C GLU A 50 22.08 -6.78 -5.83
N TYR A 51 20.91 -7.19 -6.33
CA TYR A 51 20.68 -7.32 -7.76
C TYR A 51 20.92 -5.98 -8.47
N ASN A 52 21.72 -6.01 -9.54
CA ASN A 52 22.04 -4.81 -10.32
C ASN A 52 20.93 -4.49 -11.32
N ASP A 53 20.10 -3.55 -10.96
CA ASP A 53 18.95 -3.05 -11.75
C ASP A 53 19.21 -1.71 -12.46
N ASN A 54 20.49 -1.33 -12.67
CA ASN A 54 20.88 -0.05 -13.26
C ASN A 54 20.38 0.12 -14.70
N ASN A 55 20.24 -0.98 -15.44
CA ASN A 55 19.76 -0.99 -16.84
C ASN A 55 18.24 -1.08 -16.94
N TRP A 56 17.52 -1.12 -15.81
CA TRP A 56 16.07 -1.18 -15.84
C TRP A 56 15.49 0.19 -16.15
N ARG A 57 14.37 0.19 -16.85
CA ARG A 57 13.64 1.42 -17.18
C ARG A 57 13.02 2.02 -15.92
N VAL A 58 13.20 3.31 -15.71
CA VAL A 58 12.50 4.04 -14.64
C VAL A 58 11.16 4.51 -15.17
N LEU A 59 10.11 4.29 -14.39
CA LEU A 59 8.75 4.69 -14.69
C LEU A 59 7.95 5.00 -13.43
N ASP A 60 6.81 5.62 -13.62
CA ASP A 60 5.82 5.86 -12.58
C ASP A 60 4.64 4.89 -12.72
N LEU A 61 4.01 4.54 -11.61
CA LEU A 61 2.74 3.82 -11.59
C LEU A 61 1.55 4.80 -11.73
N PRO A 62 0.39 4.33 -12.20
CA PRO A 62 0.05 3.01 -12.74
C PRO A 62 0.81 2.68 -14.02
N HIS A 63 1.11 1.39 -14.21
CA HIS A 63 1.81 0.91 -15.40
C HIS A 63 1.23 -0.42 -15.89
N ASP A 64 1.01 -0.47 -17.19
CA ASP A 64 0.51 -1.64 -17.92
C ASP A 64 1.35 -1.85 -19.15
N TRP A 65 2.21 -2.88 -19.14
CA TRP A 65 3.09 -3.15 -20.30
C TRP A 65 2.36 -3.74 -21.50
N SER A 66 1.12 -4.19 -21.36
CA SER A 66 0.36 -4.77 -22.47
C SER A 66 -0.13 -3.71 -23.46
N VAL A 67 -0.17 -2.43 -23.06
CA VAL A 67 -0.50 -1.30 -23.95
C VAL A 67 0.74 -0.69 -24.61
N GLU A 68 1.93 -1.16 -24.27
CA GLU A 68 3.17 -0.65 -24.86
C GLU A 68 3.34 -1.18 -26.29
N PRO A 69 4.03 -0.41 -27.15
CA PRO A 69 4.28 -0.84 -28.52
C PRO A 69 4.97 -2.22 -28.59
N LEU A 70 4.40 -3.13 -29.38
CA LEU A 70 5.02 -4.42 -29.63
C LEU A 70 6.21 -4.27 -30.58
N PRO A 71 7.33 -4.96 -30.33
CA PRO A 71 8.38 -5.10 -31.33
C PRO A 71 7.79 -5.66 -32.64
N MET A 72 8.14 -5.06 -33.77
CA MET A 72 7.64 -5.47 -35.11
C MET A 72 6.12 -5.35 -35.29
N GLN A 73 5.46 -4.53 -34.53
CA GLN A 73 4.04 -4.24 -34.66
C GLN A 73 3.74 -3.68 -36.06
N ARG A 74 2.76 -4.27 -36.73
CA ARG A 74 2.27 -3.80 -38.03
C ARG A 74 0.84 -3.32 -37.88
N GLU A 75 0.53 -2.15 -38.41
CA GLU A 75 -0.81 -1.54 -38.29
C GLU A 75 -1.93 -2.47 -38.78
N SER A 76 -1.68 -3.24 -39.81
CA SER A 76 -2.67 -4.15 -40.42
C SER A 76 -3.11 -5.32 -39.54
N ILE A 77 -2.39 -5.61 -38.46
CA ILE A 77 -2.67 -6.75 -37.57
C ILE A 77 -2.85 -6.36 -36.11
N THR A 78 -2.76 -5.07 -35.83
CA THR A 78 -2.89 -4.54 -34.46
C THR A 78 -4.13 -3.64 -34.34
N VAL A 79 -4.94 -3.87 -33.34
CA VAL A 79 -6.11 -3.05 -33.01
C VAL A 79 -5.99 -2.64 -31.54
N GLY A 80 -5.57 -1.41 -31.30
CA GLY A 80 -5.26 -0.94 -29.94
C GLY A 80 -4.17 -1.78 -29.29
N PRO A 81 -4.37 -2.28 -28.06
CA PRO A 81 -3.41 -3.16 -27.38
C PRO A 81 -3.46 -4.60 -27.85
N PHE A 82 -4.35 -4.96 -28.79
CA PHE A 82 -4.54 -6.33 -29.25
C PHE A 82 -3.74 -6.59 -30.51
N SER A 83 -2.99 -7.67 -30.53
CA SER A 83 -2.23 -8.10 -31.69
C SER A 83 -2.17 -9.61 -31.78
N ARG A 84 -2.39 -10.15 -33.00
CA ARG A 84 -2.22 -11.56 -33.29
C ARG A 84 -0.76 -12.02 -33.14
N MET A 85 0.18 -11.08 -33.07
CA MET A 85 1.59 -11.37 -32.80
C MET A 85 1.94 -11.31 -31.30
N SER A 86 0.96 -11.12 -30.42
CA SER A 86 1.18 -11.18 -29.00
C SER A 86 1.70 -12.55 -28.60
N PRO A 87 2.78 -12.66 -27.80
CA PRO A 87 3.32 -13.94 -27.35
C PRO A 87 2.31 -14.81 -26.58
N GLY A 88 1.27 -14.21 -26.01
CA GLY A 88 0.21 -14.93 -25.30
C GLY A 88 -0.95 -15.35 -26.19
N ASP A 89 -1.00 -14.85 -27.45
CA ASP A 89 -2.08 -15.09 -28.41
C ASP A 89 -3.47 -15.04 -27.76
N VAL A 90 -4.34 -15.98 -28.09
CA VAL A 90 -5.71 -16.05 -27.56
C VAL A 90 -5.78 -16.32 -26.05
N ASP A 91 -4.76 -16.95 -25.48
CA ASP A 91 -4.70 -17.30 -24.06
C ASP A 91 -4.56 -16.07 -23.14
N THR A 92 -4.07 -14.95 -23.67
CA THR A 92 -4.01 -13.65 -22.99
C THR A 92 -4.93 -12.61 -23.62
N GLY A 93 -5.95 -13.04 -24.39
CA GLY A 93 -6.84 -12.12 -25.12
C GLY A 93 -6.08 -11.32 -26.19
N GLN A 94 -5.01 -11.87 -26.75
CA GLN A 94 -4.11 -11.23 -27.72
C GLN A 94 -3.39 -9.98 -27.18
N THR A 95 -3.33 -9.81 -25.86
CA THR A 95 -2.53 -8.77 -25.22
C THR A 95 -1.13 -9.27 -24.85
N MET A 96 -0.22 -8.36 -24.62
CA MET A 96 1.14 -8.71 -24.24
C MET A 96 1.23 -9.07 -22.76
N GLY A 97 1.06 -10.35 -22.45
CA GLY A 97 1.24 -10.90 -21.11
C GLY A 97 2.71 -11.20 -20.77
N GLY A 98 2.94 -12.28 -20.04
CA GLY A 98 4.24 -12.75 -19.60
C GLY A 98 4.59 -12.35 -18.18
N GLU A 99 5.89 -12.15 -17.91
CA GLU A 99 6.44 -11.79 -16.62
C GLU A 99 7.05 -10.38 -16.67
N GLY A 100 6.85 -9.62 -15.59
CA GLY A 100 7.47 -8.31 -15.40
C GLY A 100 7.90 -8.11 -13.95
N TRP A 101 9.00 -7.42 -13.77
CA TRP A 101 9.59 -7.12 -12.48
C TRP A 101 9.61 -5.62 -12.23
N TYR A 102 9.23 -5.24 -11.03
CA TYR A 102 9.30 -3.87 -10.52
C TYR A 102 10.20 -3.84 -9.31
N ARG A 103 11.09 -2.84 -9.23
CA ARG A 103 11.95 -2.64 -8.07
C ARG A 103 11.92 -1.19 -7.63
N LYS A 104 12.01 -0.98 -6.33
CA LYS A 104 12.07 0.38 -5.76
C LYS A 104 12.91 0.37 -4.49
N SER A 105 13.78 1.37 -4.36
CA SER A 105 14.48 1.65 -3.11
C SER A 105 13.80 2.78 -2.35
N PHE A 106 13.72 2.68 -1.04
CA PHE A 106 13.27 3.73 -0.15
C PHE A 106 13.93 3.65 1.21
N THR A 107 13.92 4.75 1.94
CA THR A 107 14.53 4.84 3.29
C THR A 107 13.50 5.39 4.27
N LEU A 108 13.43 4.80 5.46
CA LEU A 108 12.63 5.32 6.56
C LEU A 108 13.37 6.45 7.27
N SER A 109 12.64 7.45 7.72
CA SER A 109 13.17 8.47 8.61
C SER A 109 13.31 7.95 10.05
N ALA A 110 14.12 8.61 10.88
CA ALA A 110 14.23 8.27 12.29
C ALA A 110 12.88 8.33 13.03
N GLY A 111 11.99 9.25 12.64
CA GLY A 111 10.65 9.36 13.20
C GLY A 111 9.67 8.23 12.82
N ASP A 112 10.08 7.33 11.93
CA ASP A 112 9.29 6.17 11.51
C ASP A 112 9.75 4.85 12.16
N ALA A 113 10.76 4.88 13.04
CA ALA A 113 11.41 3.70 13.63
C ALA A 113 10.43 2.73 14.30
N ASP A 114 9.48 3.28 15.03
CA ASP A 114 8.51 2.50 15.82
C ASP A 114 7.14 2.37 15.14
N LYS A 115 6.99 2.90 13.94
CA LYS A 115 5.74 2.87 13.22
C LYS A 115 5.54 1.55 12.48
N ARG A 116 4.31 1.10 12.47
CA ARG A 116 3.85 0.05 11.57
C ARG A 116 3.85 0.60 10.14
N THR A 117 4.43 -0.14 9.22
CA THR A 117 4.55 0.26 7.81
C THR A 117 3.89 -0.78 6.90
N VAL A 118 2.96 -0.35 6.08
CA VAL A 118 2.15 -1.20 5.20
C VAL A 118 2.29 -0.72 3.76
N LEU A 119 2.52 -1.66 2.84
CA LEU A 119 2.30 -1.42 1.41
C LEU A 119 0.86 -1.80 1.05
N TYR A 120 0.18 -0.88 0.39
CA TYR A 120 -1.17 -1.10 -0.13
C TYR A 120 -1.15 -0.99 -1.65
N PHE A 121 -1.43 -2.10 -2.32
CA PHE A 121 -1.59 -2.19 -3.75
C PHE A 121 -3.07 -2.15 -4.10
N GLU A 122 -3.48 -1.20 -4.92
CA GLU A 122 -4.86 -1.15 -5.40
C GLU A 122 -5.15 -2.19 -6.48
N GLY A 123 -4.11 -2.66 -7.20
CA GLY A 123 -4.21 -3.74 -8.16
C GLY A 123 -2.91 -4.00 -8.92
N ALA A 124 -2.60 -5.29 -9.09
CA ALA A 124 -1.48 -5.77 -9.92
C ALA A 124 -1.92 -7.04 -10.65
N TYR A 125 -1.96 -7.00 -11.97
CA TYR A 125 -2.56 -8.07 -12.76
C TYR A 125 -1.48 -8.90 -13.50
N ASN A 126 -1.56 -10.21 -13.42
CA ASN A 126 -2.58 -11.03 -12.76
C ASN A 126 -2.14 -11.50 -11.37
N GLN A 127 -1.14 -12.37 -11.31
CA GLN A 127 -0.53 -12.84 -10.07
C GLN A 127 0.66 -11.95 -9.71
N SER A 128 0.81 -11.65 -8.43
CA SER A 128 1.95 -10.87 -7.98
C SER A 128 2.61 -11.45 -6.74
N GLU A 129 3.93 -11.39 -6.71
CA GLU A 129 4.76 -11.77 -5.57
C GLU A 129 5.53 -10.54 -5.11
N LEU A 130 5.61 -10.33 -3.79
CA LEU A 130 6.30 -9.21 -3.16
C LEU A 130 7.45 -9.70 -2.29
N TRP A 131 8.61 -9.09 -2.45
CA TRP A 131 9.77 -9.25 -1.58
C TRP A 131 10.19 -7.91 -1.01
N ILE A 132 10.64 -7.95 0.23
CA ILE A 132 11.25 -6.83 0.94
C ILE A 132 12.63 -7.29 1.42
N ASN A 133 13.66 -6.60 0.97
CA ASN A 133 15.05 -6.93 1.33
C ASN A 133 15.39 -8.42 1.09
N GLY A 134 14.94 -8.97 -0.05
CA GLY A 134 15.18 -10.37 -0.45
C GLY A 134 14.26 -11.40 0.22
N LYS A 135 13.44 -11.00 1.20
CA LYS A 135 12.51 -11.89 1.90
C LYS A 135 11.12 -11.81 1.30
N LYS A 136 10.53 -12.95 0.96
CA LYS A 136 9.17 -13.01 0.42
C LYS A 136 8.18 -12.59 1.49
N ALA A 137 7.43 -11.51 1.20
CA ALA A 137 6.47 -10.92 2.12
C ALA A 137 5.01 -11.28 1.75
N ASN A 138 4.71 -11.48 0.45
CA ASN A 138 3.34 -11.77 0.01
C ASN A 138 3.29 -12.50 -1.33
N PHE A 139 2.16 -13.17 -1.57
CA PHE A 139 1.68 -13.64 -2.87
C PHE A 139 0.21 -13.28 -3.01
N ASN A 140 -0.15 -12.59 -4.10
CA ASN A 140 -1.52 -12.28 -4.45
C ASN A 140 -1.89 -13.01 -5.74
N ALA A 141 -2.91 -13.87 -5.67
CA ALA A 141 -3.29 -14.75 -6.76
C ALA A 141 -4.28 -14.12 -7.75
N TYR A 142 -4.89 -12.98 -7.40
CA TYR A 142 -5.97 -12.38 -8.18
C TYR A 142 -5.78 -10.89 -8.41
N GLY A 143 -5.64 -10.50 -9.66
CA GLY A 143 -5.18 -9.16 -10.05
C GLY A 143 -6.19 -8.03 -9.88
N TYR A 144 -7.48 -8.32 -9.75
CA TYR A 144 -8.53 -7.28 -9.65
C TYR A 144 -8.83 -6.84 -8.22
N THR A 145 -8.34 -7.56 -7.22
CA THR A 145 -8.50 -7.18 -5.81
C THR A 145 -7.31 -6.36 -5.32
N SER A 146 -7.60 -5.37 -4.50
CA SER A 146 -6.57 -4.69 -3.74
C SER A 146 -6.08 -5.57 -2.58
N TYR A 147 -4.83 -5.37 -2.17
CA TYR A 147 -4.24 -6.10 -1.05
C TYR A 147 -3.27 -5.22 -0.27
N ARG A 148 -3.07 -5.58 0.99
CA ARG A 148 -2.23 -4.85 1.94
C ARG A 148 -1.25 -5.82 2.57
N VAL A 149 -0.01 -5.38 2.69
CA VAL A 149 1.06 -6.19 3.26
C VAL A 149 1.75 -5.38 4.34
N ASP A 150 1.75 -5.89 5.56
CA ASP A 150 2.57 -5.35 6.63
C ASP A 150 4.03 -5.72 6.35
N ILE A 151 4.83 -4.70 6.04
CA ILE A 151 6.24 -4.88 5.73
C ILE A 151 7.15 -4.57 6.91
N THR A 152 6.60 -4.14 8.04
CA THR A 152 7.36 -3.77 9.24
C THR A 152 8.42 -4.82 9.64
N PRO A 153 8.09 -6.15 9.65
CA PRO A 153 9.06 -7.17 10.07
C PRO A 153 10.25 -7.37 9.13
N TYR A 154 10.17 -6.80 7.94
CA TYR A 154 11.19 -6.98 6.88
C TYR A 154 12.09 -5.77 6.70
N LEU A 155 11.79 -4.65 7.39
CA LEU A 155 12.47 -3.39 7.16
C LEU A 155 13.84 -3.32 7.85
N ASN A 156 14.74 -2.64 7.20
CA ASN A 156 16.02 -2.24 7.79
C ASN A 156 15.83 -1.04 8.73
N ALA A 157 16.81 -0.80 9.59
CA ALA A 157 16.81 0.35 10.49
C ALA A 157 16.65 1.69 9.72
N PRO A 158 16.04 2.72 10.32
CA PRO A 158 15.94 4.04 9.72
C PRO A 158 17.29 4.55 9.22
N GLY A 159 17.30 5.25 8.09
CA GLY A 159 18.50 5.70 7.42
C GLY A 159 19.15 4.65 6.49
N THR A 160 18.81 3.37 6.62
CA THR A 160 19.28 2.31 5.73
C THR A 160 18.29 2.08 4.60
N PRO A 161 18.73 1.94 3.34
CA PRO A 161 17.85 1.65 2.21
C PRO A 161 17.12 0.31 2.38
N ASN A 162 15.85 0.31 2.00
CA ASN A 162 15.04 -0.88 1.84
C ASN A 162 14.76 -1.10 0.35
N ILE A 163 14.82 -2.34 -0.09
CA ILE A 163 14.53 -2.74 -1.47
C ILE A 163 13.20 -3.49 -1.51
N ILE A 164 12.30 -2.98 -2.33
CA ILE A 164 11.06 -3.67 -2.72
C ILE A 164 11.30 -4.30 -4.09
N ALA A 165 10.93 -5.56 -4.23
CA ALA A 165 10.83 -6.23 -5.52
C ALA A 165 9.43 -6.83 -5.67
N VAL A 166 8.82 -6.60 -6.83
CA VAL A 166 7.49 -7.14 -7.18
C VAL A 166 7.61 -7.86 -8.52
N LYS A 167 7.32 -9.14 -8.52
CA LYS A 167 7.12 -9.91 -9.75
C LYS A 167 5.64 -9.95 -10.07
N VAL A 168 5.29 -9.64 -11.30
CA VAL A 168 3.92 -9.76 -11.80
C VAL A 168 3.91 -10.72 -12.96
N VAL A 169 2.99 -11.68 -12.93
CA VAL A 169 2.85 -12.71 -13.96
C VAL A 169 1.44 -12.64 -14.54
N ASN A 170 1.36 -12.37 -15.84
CA ASN A 170 0.14 -12.49 -16.63
C ASN A 170 0.39 -13.49 -17.76
N ALA A 171 0.28 -14.77 -17.45
CA ALA A 171 0.54 -15.87 -18.37
C ALA A 171 -0.59 -16.90 -18.36
N GLY A 172 -0.76 -17.60 -19.47
CA GLY A 172 -1.74 -18.66 -19.61
C GLY A 172 -3.15 -18.17 -19.96
N ARG A 173 -4.11 -19.05 -19.79
CA ARG A 173 -5.52 -18.83 -20.12
C ARG A 173 -6.19 -18.01 -19.04
N ASN A 174 -6.38 -16.73 -19.26
CA ASN A 174 -6.91 -15.87 -18.20
C ASN A 174 -8.22 -15.16 -18.55
N SER A 175 -8.48 -14.72 -19.77
CA SER A 175 -9.78 -14.11 -20.06
C SER A 175 -10.04 -13.93 -21.56
N ARG A 176 -11.31 -13.61 -21.87
CA ARG A 176 -11.77 -13.26 -23.24
C ARG A 176 -11.78 -11.74 -23.47
N TRP A 177 -11.42 -10.95 -22.46
CA TRP A 177 -11.38 -9.50 -22.52
C TRP A 177 -9.98 -9.00 -22.21
N TYR A 178 -9.76 -7.73 -22.49
CA TYR A 178 -8.52 -7.05 -22.13
C TYR A 178 -8.32 -7.06 -20.61
N ALA A 179 -7.19 -7.56 -20.17
CA ALA A 179 -6.91 -7.72 -18.76
C ALA A 179 -5.72 -6.88 -18.26
N GLY A 180 -4.98 -6.22 -19.13
CA GLY A 180 -3.77 -5.50 -18.75
C GLY A 180 -2.66 -6.39 -18.20
N SER A 181 -1.50 -5.82 -17.91
CA SER A 181 -0.37 -6.55 -17.32
C SER A 181 0.53 -5.59 -16.54
N GLY A 182 0.67 -5.80 -15.25
CA GLY A 182 1.53 -4.96 -14.42
C GLY A 182 0.85 -4.41 -13.18
N ILE A 183 1.49 -3.45 -12.54
CA ILE A 183 0.90 -2.71 -11.42
C ILE A 183 0.03 -1.59 -12.02
N PHE A 184 -1.21 -1.93 -12.37
CA PHE A 184 -2.10 -1.08 -13.17
C PHE A 184 -2.91 -0.06 -12.35
N ARG A 185 -2.72 -0.04 -11.03
CA ARG A 185 -3.31 0.93 -10.09
C ARG A 185 -2.23 1.47 -9.16
N HIS A 186 -2.65 2.36 -8.27
CA HIS A 186 -1.76 3.02 -7.33
C HIS A 186 -1.18 2.08 -6.29
N VAL A 187 0.03 2.43 -5.84
CA VAL A 187 0.67 1.84 -4.66
C VAL A 187 0.81 2.92 -3.60
N TRP A 188 0.50 2.57 -2.37
CA TRP A 188 0.58 3.46 -1.23
C TRP A 188 1.49 2.89 -0.14
N LEU A 189 2.29 3.76 0.45
CA LEU A 189 3.00 3.48 1.69
C LEU A 189 2.19 4.08 2.84
N ILE A 190 1.74 3.23 3.76
CA ILE A 190 0.94 3.63 4.91
C ILE A 190 1.78 3.43 6.16
N LYS A 191 1.91 4.48 6.97
CA LYS A 191 2.62 4.46 8.24
C LYS A 191 1.64 4.78 9.36
N THR A 192 1.61 3.97 10.41
CA THR A 192 0.72 4.16 11.56
C THR A 192 1.48 3.99 12.85
N GLU A 193 0.99 4.64 13.90
CA GLU A 193 1.38 4.30 15.26
C GLU A 193 0.92 2.87 15.59
N LYS A 194 1.38 2.32 16.73
CA LYS A 194 0.95 0.98 17.20
C LYS A 194 -0.52 0.95 17.66
N LEU A 195 -1.08 2.10 17.98
CA LEU A 195 -2.51 2.28 18.20
C LEU A 195 -3.12 2.87 16.92
N TYR A 196 -3.94 2.12 16.20
CA TYR A 196 -4.45 2.55 14.91
C TYR A 196 -5.84 1.99 14.58
N LEU A 197 -6.49 2.64 13.61
CA LEU A 197 -7.65 2.13 12.89
C LEU A 197 -7.21 1.67 11.50
N ASP A 198 -7.57 0.47 11.11
CA ASP A 198 -7.34 0.03 9.74
C ASP A 198 -8.47 0.46 8.81
N ALA A 199 -8.14 0.69 7.53
CA ALA A 199 -9.10 1.24 6.57
C ALA A 199 -10.28 0.29 6.27
N TRP A 200 -10.09 -1.03 6.43
CA TRP A 200 -11.13 -2.03 6.14
C TRP A 200 -11.86 -2.52 7.40
N ASP A 201 -11.52 -1.99 8.55
CA ASP A 201 -12.12 -2.37 9.83
C ASP A 201 -13.26 -1.44 10.26
N THR A 202 -13.63 -0.51 9.39
CA THR A 202 -14.75 0.38 9.63
C THR A 202 -15.92 -0.02 8.74
N PHE A 203 -17.02 -0.36 9.40
CA PHE A 203 -18.28 -0.69 8.76
C PHE A 203 -19.31 0.41 9.04
N VAL A 204 -20.00 0.85 7.98
CA VAL A 204 -21.07 1.86 8.08
C VAL A 204 -22.35 1.22 7.59
N ASP A 205 -23.36 1.18 8.45
CA ASP A 205 -24.70 0.72 8.14
C ASP A 205 -25.68 1.89 8.23
N ALA A 206 -26.38 2.15 7.14
CA ALA A 206 -27.42 3.17 7.01
C ALA A 206 -28.75 2.55 6.57
N SER A 207 -29.04 1.34 7.01
CA SER A 207 -30.25 0.58 6.62
C SER A 207 -31.57 1.17 7.17
N GLU A 208 -31.50 1.92 8.25
CA GLU A 208 -32.68 2.53 8.88
C GLU A 208 -32.92 3.95 8.35
N LEU A 209 -33.39 4.04 7.09
CA LEU A 209 -33.70 5.32 6.45
C LEU A 209 -35.17 5.65 6.60
N GLN A 210 -35.51 6.80 7.15
CA GLN A 210 -36.87 7.35 7.22
C GLN A 210 -36.94 8.65 6.41
N LYS A 211 -38.18 9.10 6.07
CA LYS A 211 -38.37 10.29 5.20
C LYS A 211 -37.70 11.57 5.67
N LYS A 212 -37.44 11.71 6.96
CA LYS A 212 -36.84 12.93 7.57
C LYS A 212 -35.62 12.65 8.43
N GLU A 213 -35.34 11.40 8.74
CA GLU A 213 -34.29 11.00 9.66
C GLU A 213 -33.58 9.75 9.13
N ALA A 214 -32.31 9.62 9.42
CA ALA A 214 -31.50 8.44 9.13
C ALA A 214 -30.71 8.04 10.37
N VAL A 215 -30.72 6.75 10.68
CA VAL A 215 -29.83 6.20 11.70
C VAL A 215 -28.64 5.58 11.00
N VAL A 216 -27.46 6.13 11.26
CA VAL A 216 -26.19 5.61 10.75
C VAL A 216 -25.47 4.91 11.89
N LYS A 217 -25.27 3.60 11.76
CA LYS A 217 -24.49 2.79 12.69
C LYS A 217 -23.06 2.65 12.16
N LEU A 218 -22.08 3.02 12.96
CA LEU A 218 -20.68 2.90 12.62
C LEU A 218 -20.02 1.93 13.59
N SER A 219 -19.38 0.90 13.04
CA SER A 219 -18.58 -0.06 13.79
C SER A 219 -17.14 -0.02 13.30
N THR A 220 -16.17 0.06 14.21
CA THR A 220 -14.75 0.04 13.84
C THR A 220 -13.94 -0.75 14.85
N ILE A 221 -12.82 -1.34 14.38
CA ILE A 221 -11.87 -2.05 15.23
C ILE A 221 -10.69 -1.12 15.51
N VAL A 222 -10.33 -1.00 16.78
CA VAL A 222 -9.13 -0.30 17.21
C VAL A 222 -8.05 -1.33 17.52
N HIS A 223 -6.93 -1.25 16.81
CA HIS A 223 -5.78 -2.12 17.03
C HIS A 223 -4.79 -1.47 17.97
N ASN A 224 -4.31 -2.22 18.95
CA ASN A 224 -3.20 -1.83 19.80
C ASN A 224 -2.11 -2.91 19.75
N GLU A 225 -1.07 -2.67 18.97
CA GLU A 225 0.12 -3.53 18.88
C GLU A 225 1.23 -3.09 19.86
N GLY A 226 0.94 -2.12 20.72
CA GLY A 226 1.81 -1.71 21.81
C GLY A 226 1.78 -2.68 22.99
N LEU A 227 2.84 -2.64 23.81
CA LEU A 227 2.97 -3.50 25.00
C LEU A 227 2.08 -3.05 26.18
N GLN A 228 1.54 -1.85 26.12
CA GLN A 228 0.74 -1.26 27.20
C GLN A 228 -0.65 -0.88 26.72
N SER A 229 -1.61 -0.89 27.65
CA SER A 229 -2.94 -0.35 27.40
C SER A 229 -2.84 1.15 27.08
N GLN A 230 -3.56 1.58 26.05
CA GLN A 230 -3.61 2.96 25.63
C GLN A 230 -5.07 3.44 25.62
N SER A 231 -5.26 4.73 25.83
CA SER A 231 -6.56 5.39 25.67
C SER A 231 -6.47 6.41 24.56
N GLY A 232 -7.58 6.60 23.85
CA GLY A 232 -7.66 7.54 22.73
C GLY A 232 -9.09 8.03 22.54
N LYS A 233 -9.25 9.05 21.69
CA LYS A 233 -10.55 9.53 21.22
C LYS A 233 -10.74 9.18 19.75
N ILE A 234 -11.91 8.66 19.41
CA ILE A 234 -12.32 8.46 18.03
C ILE A 234 -13.23 9.62 17.63
N GLY A 235 -12.80 10.40 16.66
CA GLY A 235 -13.63 11.45 16.06
C GLY A 235 -14.36 10.91 14.84
N ILE A 236 -15.68 11.15 14.77
CA ILE A 236 -16.52 10.84 13.62
C ILE A 236 -17.02 12.16 13.05
N LYS A 237 -16.81 12.36 11.76
CA LYS A 237 -17.38 13.51 11.03
C LYS A 237 -18.30 12.97 9.96
N ILE A 238 -19.56 13.38 10.04
CA ILE A 238 -20.62 13.08 9.06
C ILE A 238 -20.93 14.34 8.25
#